data_f31f5a1fec7965454e620d6d20afc823
#
_entry.id   f31f5a1fec7965454e620d6d20afc823
#
_cell.length_a   1.000
_cell.length_b   1.000
_cell.length_c   1.000
_cell.angle_alpha   90.00
_cell.angle_beta   90.00
_cell.angle_gamma   90.00
#
_symmetry.space_group_name_H-M   'P 1'
#
loop_
_entity.id
_entity.type
_entity.pdbx_description
1 polymer ?
#
loop_
_entity_poly.entity_id
_entity_poly.type
_entity_poly.pdbx_seq_one_letter_code
_entity_poly.pdbx_strand_id
1 'polypeptide(L)'
;PFSDGPQLDVDGNPMAGMHIATTRPETMLADGALAVHPEDDRYKHLVGKLVDLPLCNRKIPIIADDFVDREFGSGCVKITGAHDFNDYACAQRHNIPLITIFTLDAKINENGPAQYLGLDRFECRKAVLKDLEEQKFLQKAVPHKSMVPMCERTGQIVEPMLTDQWFVAMSKATPKHAGGIAGRA
;
A
#
# COMPACT_ATOMS: atom_id res chain seq x y z
N PRO A 1 -14.43 3.69 -5.42
CA PRO A 1 -15.19 4.71 -6.14
C PRO A 1 -14.58 6.11 -5.95
N PHE A 2 -14.88 7.05 -6.84
CA PHE A 2 -14.50 8.46 -6.66
C PHE A 2 -15.37 9.11 -5.59
N SER A 3 -14.75 9.97 -4.76
CA SER A 3 -15.44 10.62 -3.63
C SER A 3 -16.44 11.70 -4.05
N ASP A 4 -16.25 12.28 -5.24
CA ASP A 4 -17.08 13.36 -5.78
C ASP A 4 -18.04 12.88 -6.89
N GLY A 5 -18.30 11.56 -6.94
CA GLY A 5 -19.12 10.94 -7.95
C GLY A 5 -18.34 10.53 -9.21
N PRO A 6 -19.01 9.88 -10.18
CA PRO A 6 -18.35 9.37 -11.38
C PRO A 6 -17.56 10.43 -12.13
N GLN A 7 -16.36 10.08 -12.58
CA GLN A 7 -15.52 10.90 -13.45
C GLN A 7 -15.69 10.43 -14.90
N LEU A 8 -15.15 11.16 -15.84
CA LEU A 8 -15.10 10.72 -17.24
C LEU A 8 -13.74 10.09 -17.53
N ASP A 9 -13.74 9.02 -18.33
CA ASP A 9 -12.51 8.49 -18.93
C ASP A 9 -12.06 9.38 -20.13
N VAL A 10 -10.98 8.99 -20.78
CA VAL A 10 -10.42 9.75 -21.92
C VAL A 10 -11.34 9.77 -23.15
N ASP A 11 -12.26 8.81 -23.24
CA ASP A 11 -13.26 8.71 -24.31
C ASP A 11 -14.59 9.39 -23.96
N GLY A 12 -14.68 9.99 -22.77
CA GLY A 12 -15.87 10.69 -22.27
C GLY A 12 -16.92 9.78 -21.64
N ASN A 13 -16.61 8.49 -21.36
CA ASN A 13 -17.53 7.58 -20.70
C ASN A 13 -17.47 7.73 -19.17
N PRO A 14 -18.60 7.51 -18.46
CA PRO A 14 -18.62 7.60 -17.01
C PRO A 14 -17.86 6.45 -16.36
N MET A 15 -16.90 6.80 -15.49
CA MET A 15 -16.09 5.89 -14.70
C MET A 15 -16.42 6.08 -13.21
N ALA A 16 -16.94 5.06 -12.55
CA ALA A 16 -17.40 5.13 -11.16
C ALA A 16 -16.23 5.09 -10.14
N GLY A 17 -15.06 4.61 -10.53
CA GLY A 17 -13.90 4.45 -9.65
C GLY A 17 -12.69 3.91 -10.39
N MET A 18 -11.60 3.70 -9.64
CA MET A 18 -10.37 3.11 -10.16
C MET A 18 -10.35 1.59 -9.94
N HIS A 19 -9.78 0.86 -10.89
CA HIS A 19 -9.56 -0.58 -10.78
C HIS A 19 -8.13 -0.87 -10.35
N ILE A 20 -7.98 -1.77 -9.39
CA ILE A 20 -6.67 -2.14 -8.84
C ILE A 20 -6.53 -3.66 -8.91
N ALA A 21 -5.35 -4.13 -9.31
CA ALA A 21 -4.96 -5.53 -9.18
C ALA A 21 -4.01 -5.67 -7.98
N THR A 22 -4.32 -6.57 -7.06
CA THR A 22 -3.48 -6.84 -5.89
C THR A 22 -3.44 -8.32 -5.55
N THR A 23 -2.29 -8.79 -5.08
CA THR A 23 -2.12 -10.12 -4.47
C THR A 23 -2.34 -10.11 -2.95
N ARG A 24 -2.49 -8.91 -2.36
CA ARG A 24 -2.58 -8.69 -0.91
C ARG A 24 -3.78 -7.80 -0.55
N PRO A 25 -5.03 -8.26 -0.76
CA PRO A 25 -6.22 -7.45 -0.51
C PRO A 25 -6.36 -7.03 0.96
N GLU A 26 -5.83 -7.79 1.93
CA GLU A 26 -5.84 -7.43 3.35
C GLU A 26 -5.07 -6.13 3.63
N THR A 27 -3.98 -5.85 2.90
CA THR A 27 -3.20 -4.62 3.11
C THR A 27 -3.88 -3.38 2.54
N MET A 28 -4.91 -3.54 1.70
CA MET A 28 -5.72 -2.42 1.21
C MET A 28 -6.30 -1.59 2.37
N LEU A 29 -6.56 -2.22 3.50
CA LEU A 29 -7.05 -1.54 4.71
C LEU A 29 -6.07 -0.47 5.24
N ALA A 30 -4.81 -0.48 4.79
CA ALA A 30 -3.77 0.48 5.14
C ALA A 30 -3.39 1.43 3.99
N ASP A 31 -4.11 1.40 2.86
CA ASP A 31 -3.75 2.24 1.72
C ASP A 31 -3.85 3.72 2.06
N GLY A 32 -2.82 4.47 1.69
CA GLY A 32 -2.74 5.92 1.87
C GLY A 32 -2.98 6.72 0.58
N ALA A 33 -2.80 6.09 -0.58
CA ALA A 33 -3.00 6.70 -1.89
C ALA A 33 -3.23 5.65 -2.98
N LEU A 34 -3.68 6.08 -4.16
CA LEU A 34 -3.53 5.39 -5.42
C LEU A 34 -2.48 6.10 -6.26
N ALA A 35 -1.57 5.37 -6.90
CA ALA A 35 -0.56 5.93 -7.79
C ALA A 35 -0.84 5.54 -9.24
N VAL A 36 -0.62 6.47 -10.16
CA VAL A 36 -0.68 6.29 -11.59
C VAL A 36 0.59 6.87 -12.22
N HIS A 37 0.97 6.42 -13.40
CA HIS A 37 2.12 6.99 -14.09
C HIS A 37 1.76 8.41 -14.60
N PRO A 38 2.64 9.42 -14.47
CA PRO A 38 2.34 10.81 -14.86
C PRO A 38 2.03 10.99 -16.34
N GLU A 39 2.58 10.13 -17.19
CA GLU A 39 2.35 10.13 -18.64
C GLU A 39 1.23 9.17 -19.09
N ASP A 40 0.49 8.56 -18.16
CA ASP A 40 -0.62 7.68 -18.53
C ASP A 40 -1.85 8.52 -18.87
N ASP A 41 -2.14 8.64 -20.16
CA ASP A 41 -3.27 9.41 -20.66
C ASP A 41 -4.61 8.95 -20.08
N ARG A 42 -4.74 7.67 -19.72
CA ARG A 42 -5.97 7.12 -19.13
C ARG A 42 -6.32 7.77 -17.79
N TYR A 43 -5.30 8.15 -17.00
CA TYR A 43 -5.49 8.52 -15.60
C TYR A 43 -4.89 9.86 -15.19
N LYS A 44 -4.00 10.49 -16.00
CA LYS A 44 -3.33 11.75 -15.64
C LYS A 44 -4.29 12.89 -15.25
N HIS A 45 -5.49 12.91 -15.83
CA HIS A 45 -6.53 13.92 -15.53
C HIS A 45 -7.23 13.69 -14.19
N LEU A 46 -7.01 12.54 -13.56
CA LEU A 46 -7.56 12.16 -12.25
C LEU A 46 -6.61 12.46 -11.09
N VAL A 47 -5.36 12.83 -11.37
CA VAL A 47 -4.37 13.15 -10.33
C VAL A 47 -4.86 14.31 -9.48
N GLY A 48 -4.75 14.16 -8.16
CA GLY A 48 -5.26 15.11 -7.16
C GLY A 48 -6.72 14.89 -6.74
N LYS A 49 -7.48 14.04 -7.44
CA LYS A 49 -8.83 13.66 -7.01
C LYS A 49 -8.77 12.67 -5.86
N LEU A 50 -9.89 12.55 -5.14
CA LEU A 50 -10.03 11.63 -4.03
C LEU A 50 -10.89 10.43 -4.42
N VAL A 51 -10.54 9.27 -3.89
CA VAL A 51 -11.35 8.05 -3.97
C VAL A 51 -11.72 7.59 -2.55
N ASP A 52 -12.91 7.03 -2.41
CA ASP A 52 -13.32 6.38 -1.18
C ASP A 52 -12.70 4.99 -1.13
N LEU A 53 -11.92 4.72 -0.10
CA LEU A 53 -11.33 3.41 0.12
C LEU A 53 -12.42 2.46 0.65
N PRO A 54 -12.75 1.40 -0.09
CA PRO A 54 -13.76 0.44 0.36
C PRO A 54 -13.43 -0.13 1.73
N LEU A 55 -14.44 -0.44 2.53
CA LEU A 55 -14.34 -1.06 3.85
C LEU A 55 -13.68 -0.20 4.95
N CYS A 56 -13.13 0.97 4.63
CA CYS A 56 -12.27 1.75 5.55
C CYS A 56 -12.82 3.11 5.96
N ASN A 57 -13.95 3.54 5.43
CA ASN A 57 -14.51 4.89 5.67
C ASN A 57 -13.43 6.01 5.60
N ARG A 58 -12.52 5.91 4.63
CA ARG A 58 -11.40 6.83 4.43
C ARG A 58 -11.29 7.23 2.96
N LYS A 59 -10.97 8.50 2.73
CA LYS A 59 -10.66 9.03 1.40
C LYS A 59 -9.15 9.08 1.21
N ILE A 60 -8.69 8.64 0.03
CA ILE A 60 -7.28 8.64 -0.34
C ILE A 60 -7.07 9.36 -1.67
N PRO A 61 -5.95 10.08 -1.85
CA PRO A 61 -5.67 10.81 -3.09
C PRO A 61 -5.19 9.89 -4.21
N ILE A 62 -5.41 10.33 -5.44
CA ILE A 62 -4.72 9.81 -6.62
C ILE A 62 -3.48 10.66 -6.83
N ILE A 63 -2.30 10.03 -6.86
CA ILE A 63 -0.99 10.68 -7.06
C ILE A 63 -0.35 10.22 -8.37
N ALA A 64 0.60 10.98 -8.88
CA ALA A 64 1.41 10.60 -10.03
C ALA A 64 2.82 10.23 -9.58
N ASP A 65 3.33 9.05 -9.98
CA ASP A 65 4.70 8.64 -9.67
C ASP A 65 5.26 7.75 -10.79
N ASP A 66 6.51 8.02 -11.20
CA ASP A 66 7.19 7.34 -12.32
C ASP A 66 7.48 5.86 -12.06
N PHE A 67 7.42 5.40 -10.80
CA PHE A 67 7.63 3.99 -10.48
C PHE A 67 6.50 3.08 -10.95
N VAL A 68 5.34 3.65 -11.29
CA VAL A 68 4.17 2.88 -11.74
C VAL A 68 4.37 2.38 -13.16
N ASP A 69 4.27 1.07 -13.35
CA ASP A 69 4.28 0.46 -14.67
C ASP A 69 2.88 0.54 -15.31
N ARG A 70 2.77 1.29 -16.40
CA ARG A 70 1.52 1.51 -17.15
C ARG A 70 0.93 0.23 -17.75
N GLU A 71 1.79 -0.73 -18.06
CA GLU A 71 1.40 -1.97 -18.73
C GLU A 71 1.09 -3.10 -17.74
N PHE A 72 1.43 -2.91 -16.45
CA PHE A 72 1.18 -3.92 -15.43
C PHE A 72 -0.21 -3.77 -14.79
N GLY A 73 -1.00 -4.83 -14.82
CA GLY A 73 -2.32 -4.86 -14.21
C GLY A 73 -3.29 -3.86 -14.84
N SER A 74 -3.78 -2.92 -14.04
CA SER A 74 -4.64 -1.82 -14.51
C SER A 74 -3.87 -0.55 -14.85
N GLY A 75 -2.55 -0.49 -14.57
CA GLY A 75 -1.77 0.75 -14.62
C GLY A 75 -2.03 1.68 -13.43
N CYS A 76 -2.79 1.22 -12.45
CA CYS A 76 -3.04 1.91 -11.19
C CYS A 76 -2.62 1.03 -10.02
N VAL A 77 -1.81 1.56 -9.11
CA VAL A 77 -1.22 0.86 -7.98
C VAL A 77 -1.73 1.46 -6.67
N LYS A 78 -2.13 0.62 -5.74
CA LYS A 78 -2.42 1.03 -4.36
C LYS A 78 -1.12 1.29 -3.62
N ILE A 79 -1.06 2.28 -2.75
CA ILE A 79 0.12 2.64 -1.97
C ILE A 79 -0.10 2.31 -0.50
N THR A 80 0.58 1.26 -0.04
CA THR A 80 0.56 0.77 1.35
C THR A 80 1.94 0.92 1.97
N GLY A 81 2.37 2.14 2.22
CA GLY A 81 3.76 2.47 2.56
C GLY A 81 4.32 1.82 3.83
N ALA A 82 3.46 1.33 4.74
CA ALA A 82 3.93 0.63 5.95
C ALA A 82 4.17 -0.88 5.73
N HIS A 83 3.75 -1.46 4.58
CA HIS A 83 3.75 -2.90 4.34
C HIS A 83 4.37 -3.32 3.01
N ASP A 84 5.00 -2.39 2.28
CA ASP A 84 5.74 -2.64 1.04
C ASP A 84 6.89 -1.64 0.89
N PHE A 85 8.07 -2.11 0.46
CA PHE A 85 9.27 -1.27 0.34
C PHE A 85 9.16 -0.23 -0.79
N ASN A 86 8.57 -0.60 -1.93
CA ASN A 86 8.39 0.32 -3.05
C ASN A 86 7.34 1.38 -2.72
N ASP A 87 6.24 0.94 -2.09
CA ASP A 87 5.18 1.82 -1.62
C ASP A 87 5.69 2.77 -0.54
N TYR A 88 6.61 2.30 0.35
CA TYR A 88 7.26 3.15 1.35
C TYR A 88 8.02 4.31 0.69
N ALA A 89 8.86 4.01 -0.30
CA ALA A 89 9.62 5.04 -1.01
C ALA A 89 8.70 6.06 -1.72
N CYS A 90 7.61 5.58 -2.35
CA CYS A 90 6.60 6.43 -2.95
C CYS A 90 5.88 7.29 -1.89
N ALA A 91 5.45 6.68 -0.78
CA ALA A 91 4.79 7.39 0.31
C ALA A 91 5.65 8.51 0.89
N GLN A 92 6.98 8.28 1.04
CA GLN A 92 7.93 9.30 1.49
C GLN A 92 8.03 10.48 0.50
N ARG A 93 8.11 10.21 -0.81
CA ARG A 93 8.17 11.28 -1.84
C ARG A 93 6.94 12.17 -1.84
N HIS A 94 5.77 11.58 -1.60
CA HIS A 94 4.48 12.27 -1.68
C HIS A 94 3.88 12.64 -0.32
N ASN A 95 4.62 12.46 0.80
CA ASN A 95 4.15 12.71 2.17
C ASN A 95 2.84 11.97 2.49
N ILE A 96 2.67 10.75 1.99
CA ILE A 96 1.52 9.90 2.26
C ILE A 96 1.66 9.28 3.66
N PRO A 97 0.60 9.26 4.47
CA PRO A 97 0.63 8.65 5.80
C PRO A 97 1.01 7.17 5.75
N LEU A 98 1.89 6.75 6.66
CA LEU A 98 2.29 5.37 6.84
C LEU A 98 1.40 4.72 7.90
N ILE A 99 0.48 3.87 7.48
CA ILE A 99 -0.50 3.23 8.36
C ILE A 99 -0.10 1.77 8.56
N THR A 100 0.38 1.44 9.77
CA THR A 100 0.69 0.05 10.15
C THR A 100 -0.57 -0.60 10.69
N ILE A 101 -1.08 -1.63 10.01
CA ILE A 101 -2.30 -2.35 10.42
C ILE A 101 -2.04 -3.72 11.02
N PHE A 102 -0.79 -4.18 11.09
CA PHE A 102 -0.44 -5.45 11.69
C PHE A 102 0.26 -5.28 13.03
N THR A 103 -0.03 -6.20 13.94
CA THR A 103 0.75 -6.46 15.15
C THR A 103 2.02 -7.26 14.79
N LEU A 104 2.95 -7.42 15.73
CA LEU A 104 4.18 -8.21 15.51
C LEU A 104 3.91 -9.68 15.20
N ASP A 105 2.76 -10.22 15.56
CA ASP A 105 2.29 -11.57 15.22
C ASP A 105 1.36 -11.59 14.00
N ALA A 106 1.41 -10.52 13.17
CA ALA A 106 0.71 -10.38 11.90
C ALA A 106 -0.83 -10.49 11.98
N LYS A 107 -1.41 -10.01 13.07
CA LYS A 107 -2.86 -9.81 13.23
C LYS A 107 -3.23 -8.36 12.98
N ILE A 108 -4.47 -8.12 12.57
CA ILE A 108 -4.98 -6.75 12.39
C ILE A 108 -5.03 -6.04 13.75
N ASN A 109 -4.44 -4.86 13.81
CA ASN A 109 -4.43 -3.98 14.98
C ASN A 109 -5.55 -2.93 14.92
N GLU A 110 -5.57 -2.00 15.88
CA GLU A 110 -6.58 -0.95 16.03
C GLU A 110 -6.59 0.10 14.91
N ASN A 111 -5.56 0.15 14.06
CA ASN A 111 -5.54 1.04 12.89
C ASN A 111 -6.33 0.48 11.70
N GLY A 112 -6.65 -0.82 11.74
CA GLY A 112 -7.56 -1.43 10.78
C GLY A 112 -9.03 -1.25 11.18
N PRO A 113 -9.98 -1.50 10.26
CA PRO A 113 -11.40 -1.47 10.57
C PRO A 113 -11.78 -2.47 11.66
N ALA A 114 -12.65 -2.05 12.58
CA ALA A 114 -12.98 -2.80 13.80
C ALA A 114 -13.48 -4.24 13.54
N GLN A 115 -14.16 -4.47 12.40
CA GLN A 115 -14.66 -5.78 12.02
C GLN A 115 -13.56 -6.81 11.72
N TYR A 116 -12.34 -6.37 11.46
CA TYR A 116 -11.18 -7.23 11.18
C TYR A 116 -10.19 -7.28 12.35
N LEU A 117 -10.39 -6.50 13.40
CA LEU A 117 -9.48 -6.43 14.56
C LEU A 117 -9.18 -7.82 15.13
N GLY A 118 -7.90 -8.11 15.30
CA GLY A 118 -7.41 -9.37 15.87
C GLY A 118 -7.39 -10.56 14.91
N LEU A 119 -7.92 -10.44 13.70
CA LEU A 119 -7.82 -11.51 12.70
C LEU A 119 -6.37 -11.68 12.24
N ASP A 120 -5.96 -12.93 12.05
CA ASP A 120 -4.73 -13.25 11.31
C ASP A 120 -4.80 -12.68 9.89
N ARG A 121 -3.67 -12.25 9.34
CA ARG A 121 -3.58 -11.63 8.00
C ARG A 121 -4.25 -12.45 6.89
N PHE A 122 -4.13 -13.78 6.91
CA PHE A 122 -4.74 -14.64 5.90
C PHE A 122 -6.25 -14.83 6.11
N GLU A 123 -6.70 -14.87 7.36
CA GLU A 123 -8.14 -14.86 7.66
C GLU A 123 -8.75 -13.49 7.30
N CYS A 124 -8.05 -12.39 7.59
CA CYS A 124 -8.45 -11.06 7.16
C CYS A 124 -8.56 -10.98 5.63
N ARG A 125 -7.61 -11.54 4.88
CA ARG A 125 -7.66 -11.60 3.41
C ARG A 125 -8.95 -12.24 2.90
N LYS A 126 -9.34 -13.36 3.49
CA LYS A 126 -10.60 -14.05 3.12
C LYS A 126 -11.82 -13.19 3.45
N ALA A 127 -11.85 -12.57 4.63
CA ALA A 127 -12.93 -11.71 5.06
C ALA A 127 -13.07 -10.47 4.16
N VAL A 128 -11.96 -9.80 3.85
CA VAL A 128 -11.91 -8.64 2.95
C VAL A 128 -12.43 -8.99 1.56
N LEU A 129 -12.00 -10.12 0.98
CA LEU A 129 -12.49 -10.56 -0.33
C LEU A 129 -13.99 -10.80 -0.33
N LYS A 130 -14.51 -11.47 0.72
CA LYS A 130 -15.95 -11.71 0.88
C LYS A 130 -16.72 -10.39 0.97
N ASP A 131 -16.28 -9.46 1.82
CA ASP A 131 -16.97 -8.18 2.02
C ASP A 131 -16.92 -7.30 0.76
N LEU A 132 -15.82 -7.34 -0.01
CA LEU A 132 -15.72 -6.66 -1.30
C LEU A 132 -16.67 -7.26 -2.35
N GLU A 133 -16.86 -8.59 -2.35
CA GLU A 133 -17.81 -9.28 -3.22
C GLU A 133 -19.24 -8.91 -2.87
N GLU A 134 -19.61 -8.95 -1.59
CA GLU A 134 -20.95 -8.56 -1.10
C GLU A 134 -21.28 -7.10 -1.44
N GLN A 135 -20.29 -6.20 -1.35
CA GLN A 135 -20.46 -4.79 -1.71
C GLN A 135 -20.27 -4.49 -3.22
N LYS A 136 -20.05 -5.53 -4.04
CA LYS A 136 -19.86 -5.42 -5.51
C LYS A 136 -18.64 -4.60 -5.94
N PHE A 137 -17.61 -4.54 -5.09
CA PHE A 137 -16.32 -3.93 -5.42
C PHE A 137 -15.32 -4.93 -6.00
N LEU A 138 -15.49 -6.23 -5.76
CA LEU A 138 -14.66 -7.28 -6.35
C LEU A 138 -15.11 -7.57 -7.79
N GLN A 139 -14.24 -7.30 -8.77
CA GLN A 139 -14.55 -7.64 -10.16
C GLN A 139 -14.30 -9.11 -10.47
N LYS A 140 -13.12 -9.61 -10.09
CA LYS A 140 -12.73 -11.00 -10.25
C LYS A 140 -11.58 -11.35 -9.33
N ALA A 141 -11.49 -12.61 -8.92
CA ALA A 141 -10.32 -13.20 -8.32
C ALA A 141 -9.76 -14.25 -9.27
N VAL A 142 -8.47 -14.13 -9.62
CA VAL A 142 -7.79 -15.07 -10.52
C VAL A 142 -6.57 -15.64 -9.82
N PRO A 143 -6.25 -16.93 -10.02
CA PRO A 143 -5.02 -17.50 -9.52
C PRO A 143 -3.82 -16.72 -10.07
N HIS A 144 -2.92 -16.28 -9.18
CA HIS A 144 -1.69 -15.60 -9.56
C HIS A 144 -0.50 -16.26 -8.87
N LYS A 145 0.53 -16.56 -9.65
CA LYS A 145 1.77 -17.14 -9.14
C LYS A 145 2.74 -15.99 -8.83
N SER A 146 3.09 -15.82 -7.57
CA SER A 146 4.07 -14.83 -7.13
C SER A 146 5.13 -15.47 -6.24
N MET A 147 6.32 -14.88 -6.22
CA MET A 147 7.34 -15.21 -5.23
C MET A 147 7.07 -14.44 -3.95
N VAL A 148 7.06 -15.13 -2.82
CA VAL A 148 6.91 -14.51 -1.50
C VAL A 148 8.18 -14.76 -0.68
N PRO A 149 8.67 -13.76 0.07
CA PRO A 149 9.82 -13.96 0.94
C PRO A 149 9.44 -14.89 2.10
N MET A 150 10.31 -15.87 2.35
CA MET A 150 10.12 -16.81 3.46
C MET A 150 11.29 -16.77 4.43
N CYS A 151 11.01 -16.88 5.70
CA CYS A 151 12.03 -17.02 6.74
C CYS A 151 12.70 -18.38 6.59
N GLU A 152 14.01 -18.41 6.36
CA GLU A 152 14.77 -19.64 6.16
C GLU A 152 14.70 -20.57 7.37
N ARG A 153 14.70 -20.00 8.60
CA ARG A 153 14.68 -20.77 9.85
C ARG A 153 13.34 -21.44 10.13
N THR A 154 12.22 -20.75 9.87
CA THR A 154 10.89 -21.18 10.30
C THR A 154 9.98 -21.59 9.17
N GLY A 155 10.34 -21.31 7.92
CA GLY A 155 9.47 -21.50 6.75
C GLY A 155 8.23 -20.60 6.74
N GLN A 156 8.17 -19.56 7.59
CA GLN A 156 7.05 -18.63 7.62
C GLN A 156 7.20 -17.56 6.55
N ILE A 157 6.10 -17.10 5.97
CA ILE A 157 6.06 -15.97 5.05
C ILE A 157 6.41 -14.70 5.84
N VAL A 158 7.43 -13.97 5.36
CA VAL A 158 7.85 -12.71 5.96
C VAL A 158 6.81 -11.63 5.66
N GLU A 159 6.39 -10.90 6.71
CA GLU A 159 5.49 -9.75 6.59
C GLU A 159 6.32 -8.47 6.65
N PRO A 160 6.41 -7.68 5.56
CA PRO A 160 7.01 -6.37 5.62
C PRO A 160 6.19 -5.44 6.50
N MET A 161 6.83 -4.80 7.47
CA MET A 161 6.20 -3.84 8.37
C MET A 161 7.23 -2.85 8.92
N LEU A 162 6.78 -1.65 9.26
CA LEU A 162 7.61 -0.66 9.93
C LEU A 162 7.75 -1.02 11.41
N THR A 163 8.98 -1.00 11.90
CA THR A 163 9.29 -1.17 13.32
C THR A 163 10.44 -0.24 13.70
N ASP A 164 10.47 0.19 14.95
CA ASP A 164 11.58 0.95 15.49
C ASP A 164 12.83 0.09 15.57
N GLN A 165 13.95 0.62 15.08
CA GLN A 165 15.24 -0.05 15.09
C GLN A 165 16.32 0.83 15.69
N TRP A 166 17.27 0.23 16.36
CA TRP A 166 18.44 0.90 16.88
C TRP A 166 19.52 1.02 15.80
N PHE A 167 19.96 2.25 15.54
CA PHE A 167 21.04 2.53 14.61
C PHE A 167 22.18 3.27 15.33
N VAL A 168 23.42 2.90 15.04
CA VAL A 168 24.61 3.61 15.48
C VAL A 168 25.07 4.53 14.34
N ALA A 169 25.12 5.82 14.61
CA ALA A 169 25.59 6.81 13.63
C ALA A 169 27.13 6.76 13.50
N MET A 170 27.62 5.74 12.79
CA MET A 170 29.04 5.41 12.67
C MET A 170 29.92 6.54 12.11
N SER A 171 29.37 7.34 11.19
CA SER A 171 30.06 8.49 10.56
C SER A 171 29.94 9.79 11.38
N LYS A 172 29.06 9.83 12.39
CA LYS A 172 28.86 11.06 13.18
C LYS A 172 29.99 11.30 14.13
N ALA A 173 30.62 12.51 14.08
CA ALA A 173 31.60 12.93 15.02
C ALA A 173 31.06 12.94 16.45
N THR A 174 31.89 12.51 17.40
CA THR A 174 31.61 12.55 18.83
C THR A 174 32.73 13.26 19.57
N PRO A 175 32.54 13.71 20.83
CA PRO A 175 33.63 14.33 21.62
C PRO A 175 34.89 13.48 21.73
N LYS A 176 34.78 12.16 21.61
CA LYS A 176 35.90 11.21 21.65
C LYS A 176 36.44 10.80 20.27
N HIS A 177 35.70 11.07 19.18
CA HIS A 177 36.01 10.60 17.83
C HIS A 177 35.59 11.64 16.79
N ALA A 178 36.51 12.51 16.39
CA ALA A 178 36.23 13.63 15.47
C ALA A 178 35.76 13.18 14.06
N GLY A 179 36.16 12.00 13.59
CA GLY A 179 35.75 11.43 12.30
C GLY A 179 34.63 10.37 12.41
N GLY A 180 33.97 10.25 13.57
CA GLY A 180 33.06 9.14 13.84
C GLY A 180 33.80 7.81 14.07
N ILE A 181 33.05 6.75 14.35
CA ILE A 181 33.61 5.42 14.59
C ILE A 181 34.17 4.81 13.29
N ALA A 182 33.50 5.05 12.16
CA ALA A 182 33.89 4.53 10.86
C ALA A 182 35.17 5.15 10.28
N GLY A 183 35.59 6.34 10.75
CA GLY A 183 36.81 7.01 10.32
C GLY A 183 38.12 6.41 10.90
N ARG A 184 38.02 5.26 11.59
CA ARG A 184 39.17 4.53 12.16
C ARG A 184 39.48 3.20 11.48
N ALA A 185 38.67 2.80 10.45
CA ALA A 185 38.90 1.58 9.68
C ALA A 185 39.87 1.81 8.52
#